data_290b6442484ac69b661489e9b2c112fb
#
_entry.id   290b6442484ac69b661489e9b2c112fb
#
_cell.length_a   1.000
_cell.length_b   1.000
_cell.length_c   1.000
_cell.angle_alpha   90.00
_cell.angle_beta   90.00
_cell.angle_gamma   90.00
#
_symmetry.space_group_name_H-M   'P 1'
#
loop_
_entity.id
_entity.type
_entity.pdbx_description
1 polymer ?
#
loop_
_entity_poly.entity_id
_entity_poly.type
_entity_poly.pdbx_seq_one_letter_code
_entity_poly.pdbx_strand_id
1 'polypeptide(L)'
;VPLGGRDECITRRDAVANALLHRYSPTLFQLEDAARQYRGMTLLELARESLGNAGVNTRGLSRDEVATRALHSTSDFPEILSAVTNKTLRQAYEAYPRTFMLFCRQVLATDFKAMHRVQLGEAPQLLEVGESGEFKRGTLGESKESYKVKTYGRVVAITRQTLINDDLDAFTRIPAMYGNSIAQLESDVVWGIITANPAMADGNA
;
A
#
# COMPACT_ATOMS: atom_id res chain seq x y z
N VAL A 1 29.59 13.78 20.09
CA VAL A 1 28.43 14.32 19.39
C VAL A 1 27.22 13.54 19.91
N PRO A 2 26.23 14.15 20.56
CA PRO A 2 25.08 13.42 21.07
C PRO A 2 24.21 12.90 19.92
N LEU A 3 24.07 11.59 19.83
CA LEU A 3 23.20 10.87 18.89
C LEU A 3 21.71 10.96 19.28
N GLY A 4 21.39 11.66 20.38
CA GLY A 4 20.03 11.72 20.95
C GLY A 4 19.00 12.45 20.10
N GLY A 5 19.37 13.47 19.33
CA GLY A 5 18.40 14.29 18.63
C GLY A 5 17.62 13.61 17.48
N ARG A 6 18.18 12.56 16.88
CA ARG A 6 17.54 11.84 15.76
C ARG A 6 16.46 10.89 16.26
N ASP A 7 16.71 10.20 17.36
CA ASP A 7 15.74 9.26 17.95
C ASP A 7 14.55 10.01 18.57
N GLU A 8 14.78 11.17 19.17
CA GLU A 8 13.74 12.04 19.70
C GLU A 8 12.81 12.57 18.60
N CYS A 9 13.37 12.98 17.45
CA CYS A 9 12.56 13.43 16.31
C CYS A 9 11.71 12.32 15.72
N ILE A 10 12.24 11.09 15.61
CA ILE A 10 11.50 9.93 15.12
C ILE A 10 10.36 9.61 16.09
N THR A 11 10.64 9.53 17.38
CA THR A 11 9.65 9.26 18.41
C THR A 11 8.53 10.30 18.42
N ARG A 12 8.86 11.58 18.26
CA ARG A 12 7.89 12.67 18.19
C ARG A 12 6.99 12.56 16.95
N ARG A 13 7.57 12.31 15.78
CA ARG A 13 6.80 12.12 14.54
C ARG A 13 5.79 10.99 14.65
N ASP A 14 6.23 9.86 15.21
CA ASP A 14 5.37 8.71 15.43
C ASP A 14 4.26 9.01 16.44
N ALA A 15 4.56 9.72 17.51
CA ALA A 15 3.59 10.14 18.51
C ALA A 15 2.52 11.08 17.93
N VAL A 16 2.91 12.07 17.13
CA VAL A 16 1.96 12.98 16.45
C VAL A 16 1.11 12.21 15.45
N ALA A 17 1.73 11.33 14.64
CA ALA A 17 1.00 10.51 13.70
C ALA A 17 -0.01 9.58 14.41
N ASN A 18 0.37 8.98 15.55
CA ASN A 18 -0.53 8.18 16.37
C ASN A 18 -1.70 9.01 16.92
N ALA A 19 -1.45 10.22 17.41
CA ALA A 19 -2.51 11.13 17.90
C ALA A 19 -3.54 11.47 16.80
N LEU A 20 -3.07 11.74 15.58
CA LEU A 20 -3.95 12.01 14.44
C LEU A 20 -4.75 10.78 14.01
N LEU A 21 -4.13 9.61 13.97
CA LEU A 21 -4.80 8.34 13.67
C LEU A 21 -5.85 7.99 14.74
N HIS A 22 -5.53 8.19 16.01
CA HIS A 22 -6.48 8.01 17.10
C HIS A 22 -7.67 8.97 17.00
N ARG A 23 -7.44 10.24 16.64
CA ARG A 23 -8.51 11.22 16.39
C ARG A 23 -9.43 10.79 15.25
N TYR A 24 -8.89 10.15 14.20
CA TYR A 24 -9.67 9.62 13.09
C TYR A 24 -10.49 8.40 13.49
N SER A 25 -9.87 7.40 14.12
CA SER A 25 -10.53 6.17 14.53
C SER A 25 -9.99 5.65 15.86
N PRO A 26 -10.60 6.05 17.00
CA PRO A 26 -10.15 5.62 18.31
C PRO A 26 -10.21 4.10 18.55
N THR A 27 -11.10 3.42 17.82
CA THR A 27 -11.27 1.96 17.95
C THR A 27 -10.17 1.17 17.25
N LEU A 28 -9.62 1.70 16.16
CA LEU A 28 -8.62 1.03 15.35
C LEU A 28 -7.18 1.39 15.79
N PHE A 29 -6.99 2.63 16.21
CA PHE A 29 -5.69 3.14 16.63
C PHE A 29 -5.75 3.56 18.10
N GLN A 30 -5.17 2.75 18.98
CA GLN A 30 -5.08 3.09 20.39
C GLN A 30 -4.10 4.24 20.60
N LEU A 31 -4.41 5.12 21.55
CA LEU A 31 -3.57 6.26 21.87
C LEU A 31 -2.37 5.81 22.71
N GLU A 32 -1.19 5.95 22.16
CA GLU A 32 0.07 5.69 22.85
C GLU A 32 0.36 6.79 23.92
N ASP A 33 1.12 6.44 24.96
CA ASP A 33 1.42 7.38 26.04
C ASP A 33 2.16 8.63 25.54
N ALA A 34 3.11 8.46 24.62
CA ALA A 34 3.84 9.56 24.01
C ALA A 34 2.93 10.50 23.15
N ALA A 35 1.83 9.97 22.63
CA ALA A 35 0.89 10.70 21.79
C ALA A 35 -0.14 11.55 22.59
N ARG A 36 -0.28 11.31 23.90
CA ARG A 36 -1.28 11.96 24.73
C ARG A 36 -1.17 13.49 24.74
N GLN A 37 0.05 14.01 24.70
CA GLN A 37 0.30 15.44 24.67
C GLN A 37 -0.21 16.13 23.38
N TYR A 38 -0.34 15.40 22.28
CA TYR A 38 -0.81 15.89 20.98
C TYR A 38 -2.31 15.66 20.77
N ARG A 39 -2.97 15.02 21.73
CA ARG A 39 -4.39 14.71 21.64
C ARG A 39 -5.22 15.99 21.56
N GLY A 40 -6.04 16.09 20.52
CA GLY A 40 -6.95 17.23 20.33
C GLY A 40 -6.31 18.46 19.67
N MET A 41 -5.02 18.43 19.38
CA MET A 41 -4.39 19.49 18.59
C MET A 41 -4.92 19.49 17.15
N THR A 42 -5.14 20.68 16.62
CA THR A 42 -5.51 20.89 15.22
C THR A 42 -4.30 20.68 14.30
N LEU A 43 -4.55 20.39 13.02
CA LEU A 43 -3.47 20.29 12.02
C LEU A 43 -2.62 21.55 11.95
N LEU A 44 -3.25 22.74 12.13
CA LEU A 44 -2.53 24.01 12.11
C LEU A 44 -1.65 24.21 13.36
N GLU A 45 -2.09 23.75 14.53
CA GLU A 45 -1.28 23.79 15.76
C GLU A 45 -0.07 22.85 15.64
N LEU A 46 -0.28 21.65 15.15
CA LEU A 46 0.81 20.70 14.86
C LEU A 46 1.80 21.25 13.82
N ALA A 47 1.29 21.95 12.80
CA ALA A 47 2.13 22.62 11.80
C ALA A 47 3.00 23.72 12.44
N ARG A 48 2.42 24.54 13.35
CA ARG A 48 3.16 25.58 14.10
C ARG A 48 4.24 24.97 14.99
N GLU A 49 3.91 23.92 15.69
CA GLU A 49 4.85 23.22 16.55
C GLU A 49 6.02 22.62 15.74
N SER A 50 5.72 21.97 14.61
CA SER A 50 6.74 21.40 13.72
C SER A 50 7.66 22.49 13.16
N LEU A 51 7.12 23.65 12.79
CA LEU A 51 7.92 24.80 12.38
C LEU A 51 8.77 25.36 13.53
N GLY A 52 8.22 25.45 14.73
CA GLY A 52 8.94 25.92 15.93
C GLY A 52 10.13 25.01 16.25
N ASN A 53 9.95 23.69 16.13
CA ASN A 53 11.03 22.71 16.32
C ASN A 53 12.09 22.76 15.20
N ALA A 54 11.70 23.19 14.00
CA ALA A 54 12.65 23.49 12.92
C ALA A 54 13.34 24.87 13.06
N GLY A 55 13.12 25.58 14.18
CA GLY A 55 13.74 26.88 14.44
C GLY A 55 13.06 28.06 13.76
N VAL A 56 11.89 27.86 13.15
CA VAL A 56 11.14 28.92 12.47
C VAL A 56 10.23 29.63 13.47
N ASN A 57 10.39 30.97 13.60
CA ASN A 57 9.50 31.76 14.44
C ASN A 57 8.12 31.89 13.78
N THR A 58 7.10 31.33 14.43
CA THR A 58 5.71 31.34 13.95
C THR A 58 4.85 32.47 14.53
N ARG A 59 5.43 33.33 15.41
CA ARG A 59 4.71 34.47 15.97
C ARG A 59 4.40 35.50 14.89
N GLY A 60 3.15 35.93 14.83
CA GLY A 60 2.70 36.94 13.85
C GLY A 60 2.43 36.39 12.44
N LEU A 61 2.68 35.09 12.17
CA LEU A 61 2.32 34.52 10.91
C LEU A 61 0.80 34.25 10.80
N SER A 62 0.25 34.56 9.65
CA SER A 62 -1.14 34.23 9.31
C SER A 62 -1.30 32.69 9.21
N ARG A 63 -2.54 32.20 9.27
CA ARG A 63 -2.82 30.75 9.09
C ARG A 63 -2.30 30.23 7.76
N ASP A 64 -2.44 31.03 6.71
CA ASP A 64 -2.02 30.71 5.36
C ASP A 64 -0.49 30.60 5.23
N GLU A 65 0.24 31.53 5.84
CA GLU A 65 1.70 31.50 5.88
C GLU A 65 2.23 30.30 6.67
N VAL A 66 1.60 29.95 7.79
CA VAL A 66 1.96 28.76 8.58
C VAL A 66 1.75 27.52 7.75
N ALA A 67 0.59 27.35 7.11
CA ALA A 67 0.30 26.20 6.27
C ALA A 67 1.29 26.09 5.10
N THR A 68 1.56 27.18 4.41
CA THR A 68 2.51 27.21 3.28
C THR A 68 3.92 26.84 3.73
N ARG A 69 4.40 27.46 4.81
CA ARG A 69 5.75 27.17 5.32
C ARG A 69 5.87 25.75 5.84
N ALA A 70 4.87 25.21 6.53
CA ALA A 70 4.89 23.85 7.05
C ALA A 70 4.91 22.78 5.94
N LEU A 71 4.24 23.04 4.81
CA LEU A 71 4.20 22.12 3.68
C LEU A 71 5.46 22.19 2.78
N HIS A 72 6.14 23.35 2.73
CA HIS A 72 7.28 23.58 1.82
C HIS A 72 8.63 23.71 2.53
N SER A 73 8.68 23.68 3.85
CA SER A 73 9.93 23.73 4.60
C SER A 73 10.47 22.31 4.88
N THR A 74 11.70 22.26 5.34
CA THR A 74 12.34 21.06 5.88
C THR A 74 11.79 20.62 7.24
N SER A 75 10.53 20.98 7.55
CA SER A 75 9.86 20.56 8.78
C SER A 75 9.44 19.09 8.69
N ASP A 76 9.29 18.45 9.84
CA ASP A 76 8.83 17.06 9.94
C ASP A 76 7.34 16.89 9.57
N PHE A 77 6.63 17.98 9.38
CA PHE A 77 5.18 17.97 9.20
C PHE A 77 4.70 17.22 7.94
N PRO A 78 5.30 17.40 6.75
CA PRO A 78 4.93 16.62 5.57
C PRO A 78 5.15 15.12 5.76
N GLU A 79 6.19 14.72 6.51
CA GLU A 79 6.46 13.31 6.81
C GLU A 79 5.42 12.71 7.75
N ILE A 80 4.96 13.49 8.75
CA ILE A 80 3.87 13.10 9.65
C ILE A 80 2.58 12.85 8.85
N LEU A 81 2.20 13.77 7.97
CA LEU A 81 1.02 13.63 7.11
C LEU A 81 1.12 12.43 6.18
N SER A 82 2.31 12.20 5.60
CA SER A 82 2.59 11.02 4.79
C SER A 82 2.47 9.73 5.59
N ALA A 83 2.97 9.69 6.82
CA ALA A 83 2.87 8.53 7.69
C ALA A 83 1.40 8.21 8.04
N VAL A 84 0.59 9.21 8.36
CA VAL A 84 -0.86 9.06 8.62
C VAL A 84 -1.57 8.50 7.39
N THR A 85 -1.33 9.11 6.23
CA THR A 85 -1.90 8.71 4.94
C THR A 85 -1.56 7.26 4.60
N ASN A 86 -0.29 6.88 4.72
CA ASN A 86 0.18 5.52 4.42
C ASN A 86 -0.39 4.47 5.38
N LYS A 87 -0.44 4.76 6.68
CA LYS A 87 -1.02 3.84 7.68
C LYS A 87 -2.51 3.62 7.42
N THR A 88 -3.25 4.68 7.11
CA THR A 88 -4.69 4.60 6.83
C THR A 88 -4.98 3.83 5.53
N LEU A 89 -4.22 4.12 4.47
CA LEU A 89 -4.33 3.41 3.19
C LEU A 89 -4.05 1.91 3.37
N ARG A 90 -2.95 1.58 4.04
CA ARG A 90 -2.55 0.19 4.27
C ARG A 90 -3.59 -0.57 5.08
N GLN A 91 -4.13 0.04 6.12
CA GLN A 91 -5.17 -0.58 6.94
C GLN A 91 -6.43 -0.88 6.12
N ALA A 92 -6.90 0.06 5.31
CA ALA A 92 -8.06 -0.15 4.45
C ALA A 92 -7.81 -1.25 3.41
N TYR A 93 -6.62 -1.28 2.82
CA TYR A 93 -6.20 -2.32 1.90
C TYR A 93 -6.16 -3.72 2.55
N GLU A 94 -5.64 -3.83 3.76
CA GLU A 94 -5.55 -5.09 4.51
C GLU A 94 -6.93 -5.59 5.00
N ALA A 95 -7.83 -4.66 5.33
CA ALA A 95 -9.19 -4.97 5.79
C ALA A 95 -10.12 -5.44 4.66
N TYR A 96 -9.82 -5.13 3.40
CA TYR A 96 -10.66 -5.50 2.26
C TYR A 96 -10.55 -7.00 1.97
N PRO A 97 -11.68 -7.75 1.84
CA PRO A 97 -11.64 -9.18 1.58
C PRO A 97 -11.11 -9.48 0.17
N ARG A 98 -10.03 -10.22 0.09
CA ARG A 98 -9.38 -10.64 -1.16
C ARG A 98 -9.51 -12.15 -1.33
N THR A 99 -10.66 -12.58 -1.82
CA THR A 99 -11.02 -14.01 -1.93
C THR A 99 -10.09 -14.78 -2.87
N PHE A 100 -9.51 -14.13 -3.88
CA PHE A 100 -8.56 -14.75 -4.81
C PHE A 100 -7.27 -15.25 -4.11
N MET A 101 -6.92 -14.71 -2.95
CA MET A 101 -5.75 -15.14 -2.18
C MET A 101 -5.83 -16.60 -1.72
N LEU A 102 -7.03 -17.18 -1.66
CA LEU A 102 -7.25 -18.56 -1.24
C LEU A 102 -6.71 -19.58 -2.25
N PHE A 103 -6.68 -19.23 -3.54
CA PHE A 103 -6.25 -20.13 -4.62
C PHE A 103 -5.09 -19.58 -5.46
N CYS A 104 -4.74 -18.30 -5.32
CA CYS A 104 -3.61 -17.71 -6.02
C CYS A 104 -2.33 -17.80 -5.18
N ARG A 105 -1.23 -18.18 -5.84
CA ARG A 105 0.10 -18.18 -5.23
C ARG A 105 0.78 -16.84 -5.48
N GLN A 106 1.29 -16.22 -4.42
CA GLN A 106 2.14 -15.04 -4.53
C GLN A 106 3.56 -15.41 -4.98
N VAL A 107 4.09 -14.64 -5.91
CA VAL A 107 5.45 -14.78 -6.44
C VAL A 107 6.13 -13.43 -6.43
N LEU A 108 7.39 -13.41 -6.00
CA LEU A 108 8.21 -12.21 -6.03
C LEU A 108 8.74 -12.00 -7.46
N ALA A 109 8.50 -10.83 -8.03
CA ALA A 109 9.10 -10.39 -9.27
C ALA A 109 10.23 -9.40 -8.98
N THR A 110 11.40 -9.63 -9.53
CA THR A 110 12.58 -8.77 -9.35
C THR A 110 12.68 -7.69 -10.42
N ASP A 111 12.02 -7.89 -11.56
CA ASP A 111 12.00 -6.96 -12.68
C ASP A 111 10.63 -6.95 -13.41
N PHE A 112 10.51 -6.11 -14.42
CA PHE A 112 9.30 -5.96 -15.25
C PHE A 112 9.33 -6.83 -16.51
N LYS A 113 10.26 -7.78 -16.63
CA LYS A 113 10.31 -8.70 -17.75
C LYS A 113 9.21 -9.75 -17.64
N ALA A 114 8.90 -10.37 -18.76
CA ALA A 114 7.97 -11.48 -18.77
C ALA A 114 8.56 -12.67 -18.01
N MET A 115 7.84 -13.13 -17.03
CA MET A 115 8.15 -14.38 -16.31
C MET A 115 7.42 -15.52 -16.97
N HIS A 116 8.06 -16.68 -16.97
CA HIS A 116 7.55 -17.88 -17.62
C HIS A 116 7.33 -18.99 -16.60
N ARG A 117 6.21 -19.65 -16.73
CA ARG A 117 5.95 -20.90 -16.02
C ARG A 117 5.79 -22.01 -17.01
N VAL A 118 6.60 -23.06 -16.83
CA VAL A 118 6.49 -24.28 -17.60
C VAL A 118 5.53 -25.20 -16.88
N GLN A 119 4.55 -25.70 -17.59
CA GLN A 119 3.64 -26.75 -17.15
C GLN A 119 4.05 -28.03 -17.88
N LEU A 120 4.31 -29.09 -17.12
CA LEU A 120 4.48 -30.42 -17.70
C LEU A 120 3.10 -30.95 -18.07
N GLY A 121 2.94 -31.35 -19.31
CA GLY A 121 1.72 -32.00 -19.79
C GLY A 121 1.46 -33.32 -19.06
N GLU A 122 0.28 -33.87 -19.29
CA GLU A 122 -0.07 -35.16 -18.73
C GLU A 122 0.89 -36.27 -19.22
N ALA A 123 1.15 -37.19 -18.35
CA ALA A 123 1.91 -38.39 -18.74
C ALA A 123 1.15 -39.17 -19.84
N PRO A 124 1.80 -39.56 -20.90
CA PRO A 124 1.15 -40.35 -21.95
C PRO A 124 0.48 -41.59 -21.38
N GLN A 125 -0.70 -41.92 -21.90
CA GLN A 125 -1.44 -43.09 -21.44
C GLN A 125 -0.58 -44.36 -21.59
N LEU A 126 -0.63 -45.21 -20.57
CA LEU A 126 -0.03 -46.51 -20.61
C LEU A 126 -0.81 -47.38 -21.60
N LEU A 127 -0.09 -47.93 -22.57
CA LEU A 127 -0.68 -48.84 -23.54
C LEU A 127 -0.45 -50.28 -23.10
N GLU A 128 -1.43 -51.15 -23.32
CA GLU A 128 -1.27 -52.57 -23.08
C GLU A 128 -0.23 -53.17 -24.02
N VAL A 129 0.70 -53.91 -23.46
CA VAL A 129 1.79 -54.57 -24.21
C VAL A 129 1.60 -56.08 -24.08
N GLY A 130 1.37 -56.77 -25.20
CA GLY A 130 1.29 -58.24 -25.24
C GLY A 130 2.62 -58.92 -24.94
N GLU A 131 2.63 -60.21 -24.71
CA GLU A 131 3.81 -61.01 -24.30
C GLU A 131 5.05 -60.86 -25.19
N SER A 132 4.89 -60.44 -26.46
CA SER A 132 5.99 -60.18 -27.40
C SER A 132 5.99 -58.75 -27.93
N GLY A 133 5.27 -57.81 -27.24
CA GLY A 133 5.07 -56.45 -27.72
C GLY A 133 6.21 -55.48 -27.33
N GLU A 134 6.44 -54.50 -28.19
CA GLU A 134 7.43 -53.45 -27.97
C GLU A 134 6.83 -52.30 -27.15
N PHE A 135 7.57 -51.81 -26.16
CA PHE A 135 7.19 -50.64 -25.39
C PHE A 135 7.31 -49.38 -26.25
N LYS A 136 6.17 -48.68 -26.46
CA LYS A 136 6.17 -47.43 -27.20
C LYS A 136 6.65 -46.27 -26.31
N ARG A 137 7.54 -45.43 -26.85
CA ARG A 137 8.01 -44.23 -26.19
C ARG A 137 6.89 -43.18 -26.20
N GLY A 138 6.55 -42.63 -25.04
CA GLY A 138 5.69 -41.46 -24.90
C GLY A 138 6.52 -40.20 -24.80
N THR A 139 6.06 -39.11 -25.38
CA THR A 139 6.64 -37.79 -25.22
C THR A 139 5.76 -36.96 -24.26
N LEU A 140 6.41 -36.32 -23.30
CA LEU A 140 5.76 -35.36 -22.45
C LEU A 140 5.69 -34.01 -23.20
N GLY A 141 4.49 -33.48 -23.36
CA GLY A 141 4.30 -32.13 -23.88
C GLY A 141 4.70 -31.09 -22.80
N GLU A 142 5.39 -30.06 -23.21
CA GLU A 142 5.66 -28.91 -22.35
C GLU A 142 4.88 -27.73 -22.87
N SER A 143 4.08 -27.08 -22.00
CA SER A 143 3.44 -25.82 -22.28
C SER A 143 4.04 -24.72 -21.42
N LYS A 144 4.03 -23.48 -21.93
CA LYS A 144 4.70 -22.36 -21.30
C LYS A 144 3.75 -21.18 -21.19
N GLU A 145 3.39 -20.84 -19.97
CA GLU A 145 2.61 -19.64 -19.69
C GLU A 145 3.53 -18.45 -19.36
N SER A 146 3.15 -17.29 -19.85
CA SER A 146 3.90 -16.06 -19.61
C SER A 146 3.03 -14.99 -18.95
N TYR A 147 3.57 -14.34 -17.93
CA TYR A 147 2.93 -13.25 -17.24
C TYR A 147 3.91 -12.12 -16.95
N LYS A 148 3.40 -10.91 -16.83
CA LYS A 148 4.20 -9.70 -16.65
C LYS A 148 3.60 -8.80 -15.59
N VAL A 149 4.46 -8.19 -14.77
CA VAL A 149 4.05 -7.16 -13.80
C VAL A 149 3.61 -5.90 -14.55
N LYS A 150 2.48 -5.32 -14.15
CA LYS A 150 1.97 -4.03 -14.61
C LYS A 150 1.94 -3.04 -13.47
N THR A 151 2.24 -1.78 -13.75
CA THR A 151 2.20 -0.70 -12.77
C THR A 151 0.89 0.04 -12.89
N TYR A 152 0.19 0.19 -11.77
CA TYR A 152 -1.00 1.03 -11.65
C TYR A 152 -0.71 2.11 -10.62
N GLY A 153 -1.13 3.34 -10.88
CA GLY A 153 -0.90 4.44 -9.96
C GLY A 153 -1.81 5.63 -10.25
N ARG A 154 -2.08 6.40 -9.22
CA ARG A 154 -2.80 7.67 -9.30
C ARG A 154 -2.20 8.67 -8.33
N VAL A 155 -2.11 9.94 -8.72
CA VAL A 155 -1.63 11.01 -7.86
C VAL A 155 -2.82 11.66 -7.17
N VAL A 156 -2.70 11.82 -5.84
CA VAL A 156 -3.66 12.56 -5.02
C VAL A 156 -2.97 13.82 -4.51
N ALA A 157 -3.52 14.97 -4.81
CA ALA A 157 -3.04 16.24 -4.31
C ALA A 157 -3.95 16.74 -3.17
N ILE A 158 -3.34 17.13 -2.06
CA ILE A 158 -4.03 17.74 -0.91
C ILE A 158 -3.68 19.22 -0.90
N THR A 159 -4.69 20.08 -0.76
CA THR A 159 -4.51 21.51 -0.82
C THR A 159 -4.19 22.10 0.56
N ARG A 160 -3.57 23.28 0.58
CA ARG A 160 -3.31 24.02 1.83
C ARG A 160 -4.60 24.39 2.57
N GLN A 161 -5.73 24.57 1.85
CA GLN A 161 -7.03 24.84 2.46
C GLN A 161 -7.49 23.72 3.39
N THR A 162 -7.24 22.48 3.03
CA THR A 162 -7.48 21.29 3.87
C THR A 162 -6.80 21.41 5.23
N LEU A 163 -5.56 21.91 5.24
CA LEU A 163 -4.81 22.12 6.47
C LEU A 163 -5.38 23.24 7.32
N ILE A 164 -5.76 24.36 6.70
CA ILE A 164 -6.32 25.54 7.39
C ILE A 164 -7.68 25.25 8.00
N ASN A 165 -8.48 24.45 7.31
CA ASN A 165 -9.82 24.03 7.74
C ASN A 165 -9.80 22.87 8.76
N ASP A 166 -8.62 22.36 9.09
CA ASP A 166 -8.45 21.18 9.96
C ASP A 166 -9.23 19.94 9.46
N ASP A 167 -9.29 19.79 8.13
CA ASP A 167 -9.99 18.68 7.49
C ASP A 167 -9.11 17.41 7.51
N LEU A 168 -9.19 16.67 8.60
CA LEU A 168 -8.46 15.43 8.79
C LEU A 168 -8.95 14.33 7.84
N ASP A 169 -10.19 14.39 7.37
CA ASP A 169 -10.78 13.40 6.47
C ASP A 169 -10.04 13.32 5.13
N ALA A 170 -9.47 14.41 4.66
CA ALA A 170 -8.64 14.40 3.45
C ALA A 170 -7.37 13.55 3.58
N PHE A 171 -6.82 13.44 4.80
CA PHE A 171 -5.61 12.66 5.09
C PHE A 171 -5.91 11.23 5.55
N THR A 172 -7.16 10.89 5.77
CA THR A 172 -7.57 9.60 6.32
C THR A 172 -8.61 8.92 5.44
N ARG A 173 -9.75 9.56 5.20
CA ARG A 173 -10.85 8.98 4.43
C ARG A 173 -10.49 8.77 2.96
N ILE A 174 -9.87 9.76 2.32
CA ILE A 174 -9.46 9.64 0.92
C ILE A 174 -8.43 8.50 0.73
N PRO A 175 -7.34 8.42 1.51
CA PRO A 175 -6.43 7.28 1.44
C PRO A 175 -7.10 5.92 1.71
N ALA A 176 -8.04 5.85 2.65
CA ALA A 176 -8.80 4.63 2.91
C ALA A 176 -9.63 4.18 1.69
N MET A 177 -10.29 5.12 1.00
CA MET A 177 -11.00 4.83 -0.25
C MET A 177 -10.06 4.29 -1.34
N TYR A 178 -8.84 4.84 -1.45
CA TYR A 178 -7.83 4.33 -2.37
C TYR A 178 -7.31 2.95 -1.95
N GLY A 179 -7.14 2.68 -0.67
CA GLY A 179 -6.79 1.35 -0.16
C GLY A 179 -7.79 0.28 -0.60
N ASN A 180 -9.08 0.57 -0.44
CA ASN A 180 -10.16 -0.30 -0.91
C ASN A 180 -10.15 -0.46 -2.45
N SER A 181 -9.95 0.64 -3.18
CA SER A 181 -9.91 0.63 -4.65
C SER A 181 -8.73 -0.20 -5.20
N ILE A 182 -7.57 -0.17 -4.53
CA ILE A 182 -6.41 -1.00 -4.89
C ILE A 182 -6.74 -2.48 -4.69
N ALA A 183 -7.29 -2.85 -3.55
CA ALA A 183 -7.66 -4.23 -3.26
C ALA A 183 -8.75 -4.75 -4.21
N GLN A 184 -9.70 -3.90 -4.59
CA GLN A 184 -10.70 -4.21 -5.60
C GLN A 184 -10.08 -4.40 -6.98
N LEU A 185 -9.17 -3.51 -7.40
CA LEU A 185 -8.47 -3.64 -8.68
C LEU A 185 -7.71 -4.98 -8.79
N GLU A 186 -7.01 -5.38 -7.72
CA GLU A 186 -6.33 -6.68 -7.69
C GLU A 186 -7.33 -7.84 -7.87
N SER A 187 -8.46 -7.78 -7.17
CA SER A 187 -9.53 -8.77 -7.30
C SER A 187 -10.11 -8.79 -8.70
N ASP A 188 -10.43 -7.64 -9.27
CA ASP A 188 -11.03 -7.52 -10.61
C ASP A 188 -10.09 -8.05 -11.70
N VAL A 189 -8.79 -7.81 -11.59
CA VAL A 189 -7.79 -8.33 -12.52
C VAL A 189 -7.73 -9.86 -12.47
N VAL A 190 -7.71 -10.46 -11.29
CA VAL A 190 -7.64 -11.93 -11.14
C VAL A 190 -8.93 -12.59 -11.59
N TRP A 191 -10.07 -12.11 -11.09
CA TRP A 191 -11.38 -12.65 -11.47
C TRP A 191 -11.70 -12.41 -12.95
N GLY A 192 -11.24 -11.28 -13.51
CA GLY A 192 -11.37 -10.99 -14.94
C GLY A 192 -10.67 -12.01 -15.81
N ILE A 193 -9.50 -12.52 -15.42
CA ILE A 193 -8.81 -13.59 -16.14
C ILE A 193 -9.59 -14.90 -16.04
N ILE A 194 -10.06 -15.26 -14.85
CA ILE A 194 -10.80 -16.51 -14.61
C ILE A 194 -12.13 -16.51 -15.39
N THR A 195 -12.87 -15.40 -15.34
CA THR A 195 -14.18 -15.30 -16.02
C THR A 195 -14.06 -15.18 -17.53
N ALA A 196 -12.98 -14.60 -18.05
CA ALA A 196 -12.71 -14.54 -19.48
C ALA A 196 -12.32 -15.91 -20.05
N ASN A 197 -11.86 -16.82 -19.19
CA ASN A 197 -11.46 -18.17 -19.53
C ASN A 197 -10.63 -18.26 -20.82
N PRO A 198 -9.48 -17.53 -20.90
CA PRO A 198 -8.66 -17.53 -22.11
C PRO A 198 -8.04 -18.91 -22.32
N ALA A 199 -7.90 -19.31 -23.58
CA ALA A 199 -7.19 -20.54 -23.90
C ALA A 199 -5.75 -20.48 -23.37
N MET A 200 -5.34 -21.51 -22.68
CA MET A 200 -3.97 -21.66 -22.17
C MET A 200 -3.01 -22.16 -23.27
N ALA A 201 -1.70 -22.14 -23.01
CA ALA A 201 -0.70 -22.54 -23.98
C ALA A 201 -0.77 -24.02 -24.37
N ASP A 202 -1.46 -24.86 -23.58
CA ASP A 202 -1.78 -26.24 -23.88
C ASP A 202 -3.04 -26.43 -24.75
N GLY A 203 -3.74 -25.32 -25.09
CA GLY A 203 -4.95 -25.32 -25.89
C GLY A 203 -6.25 -25.59 -25.11
N ASN A 204 -6.16 -25.81 -23.81
CA ASN A 204 -7.32 -25.97 -22.93
C ASN A 204 -7.77 -24.60 -22.38
N ALA A 205 -9.06 -24.45 -22.14
CA ALA A 205 -9.66 -23.22 -21.58
C ALA A 205 -10.26 -23.52 -20.20
#